data_e19c8a9325db3b76a0b89ebf1d9b8a1e
#
_entry.id   e19c8a9325db3b76a0b89ebf1d9b8a1e
#
_cell.length_a   1.000
_cell.length_b   1.000
_cell.length_c   1.000
_cell.angle_alpha   90.00
_cell.angle_beta   90.00
_cell.angle_gamma   90.00
#
_symmetry.space_group_name_H-M   'P 1'
#
loop_
_entity.id
_entity.type
_entity.pdbx_description
1 polymer ?
#
loop_
_entity_poly.entity_id
_entity_poly.type
_entity_poly.pdbx_seq_one_letter_code
_entity_poly.pdbx_strand_id
1 'polypeptide(L)'
;MTWMFDTDIMIYLSNREPGYERIARRMSGRSPGELRLSAITVSELRFGAVNGEFRKENEAALEELLDFFQLEDFPIEAAQDFADIRTALLSKGKPIGPYDMLIASHARSLRATMVTNNEREFRRVPGLTVENWLKT
;
A
#
# COMPACT_ATOMS: atom_id res chain seq x y z
N MET A 1 3.52 -15.34 -5.95
CA MET A 1 3.31 -13.91 -6.23
C MET A 1 2.82 -13.21 -4.98
N THR A 2 3.26 -11.98 -4.76
CA THR A 2 2.84 -11.18 -3.61
C THR A 2 2.33 -9.82 -4.07
N TRP A 3 1.41 -9.27 -3.30
CA TRP A 3 0.82 -7.96 -3.55
C TRP A 3 0.98 -7.11 -2.32
N MET A 4 1.41 -5.86 -2.50
CA MET A 4 1.49 -4.88 -1.42
C MET A 4 0.45 -3.79 -1.71
N PHE A 5 -0.41 -3.52 -0.74
CA PHE A 5 -1.46 -2.52 -0.87
C PHE A 5 -0.93 -1.18 -0.38
N ASP A 6 -1.23 -0.11 -1.12
CA ASP A 6 -0.89 1.24 -0.66
C ASP A 6 -1.89 1.74 0.39
N THR A 7 -1.58 2.86 1.01
CA THR A 7 -2.42 3.41 2.08
C THR A 7 -3.79 3.82 1.55
N ASP A 8 -3.86 4.46 0.38
CA ASP A 8 -5.13 4.94 -0.18
C ASP A 8 -6.10 3.81 -0.47
N ILE A 9 -5.61 2.70 -1.05
CA ILE A 9 -6.49 1.55 -1.33
C ILE A 9 -6.98 0.90 -0.04
N MET A 10 -6.17 0.92 1.02
CA MET A 10 -6.56 0.42 2.32
C MET A 10 -7.65 1.30 2.95
N ILE A 11 -7.54 2.61 2.84
CA ILE A 11 -8.56 3.55 3.31
C ILE A 11 -9.84 3.34 2.52
N TYR A 12 -9.73 3.18 1.21
CA TYR A 12 -10.87 2.92 0.32
C TYR A 12 -11.62 1.67 0.77
N LEU A 13 -10.88 0.61 1.05
CA LEU A 13 -11.44 -0.66 1.51
C LEU A 13 -12.08 -0.52 2.89
N SER A 14 -11.41 0.16 3.82
CA SER A 14 -11.88 0.38 5.18
C SER A 14 -13.17 1.19 5.22
N ASN A 15 -13.29 2.21 4.37
CA ASN A 15 -14.45 3.08 4.30
C ASN A 15 -15.59 2.49 3.45
N ARG A 16 -15.39 1.31 2.89
CA ARG A 16 -16.34 0.64 2.01
C ARG A 16 -16.84 1.57 0.90
N GLU A 17 -15.88 2.27 0.26
CA GLU A 17 -16.18 3.14 -0.85
C GLU A 17 -16.76 2.36 -2.04
N PRO A 18 -17.49 3.01 -2.97
CA PRO A 18 -18.12 2.31 -4.08
C PRO A 18 -17.15 1.43 -4.87
N GLY A 19 -17.47 0.16 -5.01
CA GLY A 19 -16.63 -0.81 -5.72
C GLY A 19 -15.64 -1.57 -4.83
N TYR A 20 -15.63 -1.32 -3.52
CA TYR A 20 -14.69 -2.00 -2.62
C TYR A 20 -14.87 -3.53 -2.66
N GLU A 21 -16.05 -4.02 -3.00
CA GLU A 21 -16.32 -5.45 -3.09
C GLU A 21 -15.43 -6.13 -4.14
N ARG A 22 -15.00 -5.40 -5.16
CA ARG A 22 -14.08 -5.93 -6.18
C ARG A 22 -12.72 -6.24 -5.57
N ILE A 23 -12.26 -5.37 -4.68
CA ILE A 23 -11.00 -5.59 -3.95
C ILE A 23 -11.16 -6.80 -3.04
N ALA A 24 -12.22 -6.81 -2.23
CA ALA A 24 -12.49 -7.90 -1.29
C ALA A 24 -12.59 -9.26 -2.00
N ARG A 25 -13.22 -9.28 -3.16
CA ARG A 25 -13.36 -10.51 -3.96
C ARG A 25 -12.00 -11.03 -4.42
N ARG A 26 -11.12 -10.13 -4.86
CA ARG A 26 -9.78 -10.53 -5.31
C ARG A 26 -8.88 -10.93 -4.15
N MET A 27 -9.13 -10.43 -2.95
CA MET A 27 -8.44 -10.85 -1.74
C MET A 27 -8.88 -12.26 -1.31
N SER A 28 -10.12 -12.60 -1.56
CA SER A 28 -10.70 -13.89 -1.13
C SER A 28 -9.94 -15.07 -1.75
N GLY A 29 -9.64 -16.05 -0.91
CA GLY A 29 -8.95 -17.26 -1.35
C GLY A 29 -7.44 -17.13 -1.50
N ARG A 30 -6.86 -15.98 -1.20
CA ARG A 30 -5.41 -15.82 -1.21
C ARG A 30 -4.80 -16.49 0.01
N SER A 31 -3.63 -17.09 -0.18
CA SER A 31 -2.90 -17.74 0.91
C SER A 31 -2.30 -16.68 1.84
N PRO A 32 -2.10 -17.05 3.13
CA PRO A 32 -1.38 -16.15 4.04
C PRO A 32 0.00 -15.79 3.48
N GLY A 33 0.35 -14.52 3.56
CA GLY A 33 1.62 -14.03 3.05
C GLY A 33 1.60 -13.56 1.61
N GLU A 34 0.51 -13.79 0.85
CA GLU A 34 0.38 -13.22 -0.49
C GLU A 34 0.00 -11.74 -0.45
N LEU A 35 -0.76 -11.33 0.56
CA LEU A 35 -1.21 -9.94 0.73
C LEU A 35 -0.38 -9.27 1.80
N ARG A 36 0.30 -8.19 1.45
CA ARG A 36 1.27 -7.54 2.35
C ARG A 36 1.00 -6.06 2.53
N LEU A 37 1.36 -5.56 3.71
CA LEU A 37 1.36 -4.13 4.01
C LEU A 37 2.72 -3.72 4.54
N SER A 38 3.21 -2.58 4.06
CA SER A 38 4.41 -1.95 4.59
C SER A 38 4.13 -1.38 5.99
N ALA A 39 5.13 -1.41 6.85
CA ALA A 39 5.09 -0.71 8.13
C ALA A 39 4.75 0.78 7.95
N ILE A 40 5.13 1.38 6.81
CA ILE A 40 4.80 2.77 6.49
C ILE A 40 3.27 2.93 6.35
N THR A 41 2.65 2.03 5.59
CA THR A 41 1.19 2.03 5.43
C THR A 41 0.49 1.80 6.77
N VAL A 42 0.96 0.83 7.55
CA VAL A 42 0.40 0.56 8.88
C VAL A 42 0.48 1.81 9.76
N SER A 43 1.60 2.53 9.71
CA SER A 43 1.79 3.78 10.49
C SER A 43 0.76 4.83 10.08
N GLU A 44 0.53 5.02 8.79
CA GLU A 44 -0.46 5.97 8.31
C GLU A 44 -1.88 5.58 8.74
N LEU A 45 -2.20 4.29 8.66
CA LEU A 45 -3.52 3.80 9.07
C LEU A 45 -3.73 3.95 10.57
N ARG A 46 -2.71 3.68 11.38
CA ARG A 46 -2.80 3.87 12.83
C ARG A 46 -2.95 5.33 13.20
N PHE A 47 -2.24 6.22 12.51
CA PHE A 47 -2.41 7.66 12.70
C PHE A 47 -3.87 8.06 12.43
N GLY A 48 -4.44 7.60 11.33
CA GLY A 48 -5.85 7.89 11.00
C GLY A 48 -6.82 7.40 12.07
N ALA A 49 -6.58 6.20 12.61
CA ALA A 49 -7.43 5.64 13.66
C ALA A 49 -7.34 6.43 14.96
N VAL A 50 -6.11 6.79 15.38
CA VAL A 50 -5.85 7.54 16.62
C VAL A 50 -6.38 8.97 16.54
N ASN A 51 -6.19 9.62 15.39
CA ASN A 51 -6.55 11.01 15.16
C ASN A 51 -8.03 11.21 14.86
N GLY A 52 -8.77 10.12 14.64
CA GLY A 52 -10.20 10.17 14.32
C GLY A 52 -11.07 10.37 15.55
N GLU A 53 -12.33 10.72 15.32
CA GLU A 53 -13.29 11.01 16.36
C GLU A 53 -13.65 9.77 17.20
N PHE A 54 -13.71 8.58 16.57
CA PHE A 54 -14.10 7.34 17.21
C PHE A 54 -12.90 6.40 17.34
N ARG A 55 -11.93 6.80 18.16
CA ARG A 55 -10.65 6.10 18.24
C ARG A 55 -10.76 4.60 18.54
N LYS A 56 -11.55 4.23 19.56
CA LYS A 56 -11.67 2.82 19.96
C LYS A 56 -12.25 1.96 18.84
N GLU A 57 -13.32 2.44 18.22
CA GLU A 57 -13.99 1.75 17.12
C GLU A 57 -13.08 1.69 15.90
N ASN A 58 -12.37 2.77 15.61
CA ASN A 58 -11.43 2.83 14.49
C ASN A 58 -10.29 1.83 14.67
N GLU A 59 -9.73 1.76 15.89
CA GLU A 59 -8.62 0.84 16.18
C GLU A 59 -9.08 -0.63 16.09
N ALA A 60 -10.29 -0.92 16.59
CA ALA A 60 -10.84 -2.26 16.50
C ALA A 60 -11.09 -2.69 15.05
N ALA A 61 -11.67 -1.79 14.24
CA ALA A 61 -11.89 -2.06 12.83
C ALA A 61 -10.57 -2.24 12.07
N LEU A 62 -9.57 -1.44 12.41
CA LEU A 62 -8.25 -1.57 11.79
C LEU A 62 -7.60 -2.92 12.10
N GLU A 63 -7.67 -3.37 13.36
CA GLU A 63 -7.10 -4.67 13.73
C GLU A 63 -7.73 -5.81 12.94
N GLU A 64 -9.06 -5.78 12.75
CA GLU A 64 -9.76 -6.78 11.94
C GLU A 64 -9.26 -6.76 10.49
N LEU A 65 -9.08 -5.58 9.92
CA LEU A 65 -8.61 -5.44 8.54
C LEU A 65 -7.17 -5.92 8.39
N LEU A 66 -6.31 -5.58 9.35
CA LEU A 66 -4.90 -5.97 9.30
C LEU A 66 -4.70 -7.49 9.36
N ASP A 67 -5.65 -8.23 9.94
CA ASP A 67 -5.56 -9.69 10.04
C ASP A 67 -5.54 -10.39 8.67
N PHE A 68 -5.99 -9.71 7.61
CA PHE A 68 -5.94 -10.29 6.26
C PHE A 68 -4.56 -10.17 5.61
N PHE A 69 -3.63 -9.46 6.24
CA PHE A 69 -2.35 -9.11 5.62
C PHE A 69 -1.18 -9.59 6.44
N GLN A 70 -0.07 -9.87 5.75
CA GLN A 70 1.22 -10.01 6.39
C GLN A 70 1.84 -8.61 6.50
N LEU A 71 2.14 -8.18 7.73
CA LEU A 71 2.73 -6.88 7.98
C LEU A 71 4.25 -7.01 7.84
N GLU A 72 4.85 -6.10 7.08
CA GLU A 72 6.27 -6.15 6.75
C GLU A 72 7.02 -4.96 7.36
N ASP A 73 8.08 -5.26 8.10
CA ASP A 73 9.02 -4.23 8.52
C ASP A 73 9.65 -3.60 7.28
N PHE A 74 9.93 -2.32 7.33
CA PHE A 74 10.61 -1.66 6.21
C PHE A 74 12.05 -2.17 6.14
N PRO A 75 12.44 -2.90 5.08
CA PRO A 75 13.74 -3.56 5.06
C PRO A 75 14.85 -2.60 4.67
N ILE A 76 16.05 -2.83 5.21
CA ILE A 76 17.21 -1.99 4.88
C ILE A 76 17.52 -2.04 3.38
N GLU A 77 17.24 -3.15 2.71
CA GLU A 77 17.45 -3.32 1.28
C GLU A 77 16.65 -2.30 0.46
N ALA A 78 15.48 -1.90 0.97
CA ALA A 78 14.66 -0.91 0.28
C ALA A 78 15.27 0.49 0.27
N ALA A 79 16.31 0.73 1.08
CA ALA A 79 16.98 2.03 1.08
C ALA A 79 17.61 2.34 -0.28
N GLN A 80 18.18 1.34 -0.94
CA GLN A 80 18.74 1.53 -2.28
C GLN A 80 17.66 1.76 -3.31
N ASP A 81 16.56 0.99 -3.22
CA ASP A 81 15.40 1.21 -4.08
C ASP A 81 14.86 2.64 -3.94
N PHE A 82 14.76 3.13 -2.72
CA PHE A 82 14.32 4.50 -2.45
C PHE A 82 15.22 5.53 -3.13
N ALA A 83 16.54 5.38 -2.99
CA ALA A 83 17.49 6.30 -3.59
C ALA A 83 17.37 6.32 -5.12
N ASP A 84 17.27 5.15 -5.73
CA ASP A 84 17.17 5.03 -7.19
C ASP A 84 15.84 5.59 -7.71
N ILE A 85 14.74 5.27 -7.03
CA ILE A 85 13.40 5.73 -7.41
C ILE A 85 13.32 7.25 -7.29
N ARG A 86 13.76 7.80 -6.16
CA ARG A 86 13.70 9.24 -5.93
C ARG A 86 14.52 10.00 -6.96
N THR A 87 15.72 9.51 -7.26
CA THR A 87 16.59 10.11 -8.28
C THR A 87 15.90 10.11 -9.64
N ALA A 88 15.31 8.99 -10.03
CA ALA A 88 14.63 8.87 -11.31
C ALA A 88 13.43 9.82 -11.42
N LEU A 89 12.63 9.91 -10.36
CA LEU A 89 11.45 10.78 -10.36
C LEU A 89 11.83 12.26 -10.37
N LEU A 90 12.86 12.65 -9.63
CA LEU A 90 13.36 14.02 -9.63
C LEU A 90 13.90 14.42 -11.00
N SER A 91 14.64 13.53 -11.66
CA SER A 91 15.21 13.83 -12.98
C SER A 91 14.14 14.02 -14.05
N LYS A 92 12.97 13.40 -13.87
CA LYS A 92 11.83 13.56 -14.78
C LYS A 92 10.91 14.72 -14.39
N GLY A 93 11.17 15.38 -13.25
CA GLY A 93 10.30 16.43 -12.73
C GLY A 93 8.92 15.91 -12.32
N LYS A 94 8.82 14.64 -11.93
CA LYS A 94 7.54 14.00 -11.58
C LYS A 94 7.60 13.32 -10.22
N PRO A 95 7.79 14.10 -9.13
CA PRO A 95 7.84 13.50 -7.80
C PRO A 95 6.48 12.94 -7.39
N ILE A 96 6.52 12.01 -6.45
CA ILE A 96 5.33 11.51 -5.75
C ILE A 96 5.50 11.81 -4.26
N GLY A 97 4.45 11.67 -3.47
CA GLY A 97 4.52 11.93 -2.03
C GLY A 97 5.58 11.07 -1.35
N PRO A 98 6.20 11.57 -0.26
CA PRO A 98 7.31 10.87 0.38
C PRO A 98 6.92 9.51 0.96
N TYR A 99 5.75 9.37 1.56
CA TYR A 99 5.30 8.07 2.07
C TYR A 99 5.02 7.09 0.94
N ASP A 100 4.40 7.56 -0.13
CA ASP A 100 4.15 6.72 -1.32
C ASP A 100 5.45 6.26 -1.94
N MET A 101 6.48 7.12 -1.91
CA MET A 101 7.81 6.77 -2.42
C MET A 101 8.46 5.67 -1.57
N LEU A 102 8.29 5.74 -0.25
CA LEU A 102 8.78 4.69 0.66
C LEU A 102 8.02 3.37 0.43
N ILE A 103 6.71 3.44 0.29
CA ILE A 103 5.88 2.25 0.07
C ILE A 103 6.25 1.61 -1.28
N ALA A 104 6.42 2.41 -2.33
CA ALA A 104 6.84 1.92 -3.64
C ALA A 104 8.21 1.26 -3.58
N SER A 105 9.15 1.84 -2.82
CA SER A 105 10.49 1.29 -2.63
C SER A 105 10.44 -0.05 -1.92
N HIS A 106 9.58 -0.16 -0.91
CA HIS A 106 9.37 -1.40 -0.17
C HIS A 106 8.83 -2.49 -1.08
N ALA A 107 7.78 -2.18 -1.84
CA ALA A 107 7.19 -3.14 -2.79
C ALA A 107 8.21 -3.61 -3.83
N ARG A 108 8.97 -2.68 -4.40
CA ARG A 108 9.97 -3.01 -5.41
C ARG A 108 11.07 -3.91 -4.83
N SER A 109 11.52 -3.62 -3.61
CA SER A 109 12.56 -4.42 -2.95
C SER A 109 12.12 -5.87 -2.72
N LEU A 110 10.84 -6.10 -2.50
CA LEU A 110 10.25 -7.42 -2.31
C LEU A 110 9.79 -8.06 -3.63
N ARG A 111 9.88 -7.35 -4.74
CA ARG A 111 9.32 -7.75 -6.03
C ARG A 111 7.81 -8.02 -5.94
N ALA A 112 7.14 -7.28 -5.07
CA ALA A 112 5.69 -7.36 -4.92
C ALA A 112 5.01 -6.45 -5.93
N THR A 113 3.81 -6.84 -6.36
CA THR A 113 2.97 -5.98 -7.19
C THR A 113 2.27 -4.97 -6.27
N MET A 114 2.33 -3.70 -6.62
CA MET A 114 1.62 -2.65 -5.89
C MET A 114 0.15 -2.65 -6.29
N VAL A 115 -0.73 -2.77 -5.30
CA VAL A 115 -2.17 -2.63 -5.49
C VAL A 115 -2.56 -1.23 -5.04
N THR A 116 -3.08 -0.42 -5.96
CA THR A 116 -3.37 0.98 -5.71
C THR A 116 -4.51 1.47 -6.59
N ASN A 117 -5.25 2.47 -6.11
CA ASN A 117 -6.18 3.24 -6.94
C ASN A 117 -5.49 4.45 -7.58
N ASN A 118 -4.30 4.78 -7.11
CA ASN A 118 -3.50 5.89 -7.62
C ASN A 118 -2.46 5.39 -8.63
N GLU A 119 -2.91 4.63 -9.62
CA GLU A 119 -1.99 4.01 -10.59
C GLU A 119 -1.23 5.04 -11.40
N ARG A 120 -1.80 6.22 -11.62
CA ARG A 120 -1.14 7.28 -12.38
C ARG A 120 0.22 7.66 -11.76
N GLU A 121 0.26 7.82 -10.43
CA GLU A 121 1.50 8.16 -9.74
C GLU A 121 2.45 6.96 -9.62
N PHE A 122 1.93 5.81 -9.19
CA PHE A 122 2.78 4.64 -8.98
C PHE A 122 3.36 4.08 -10.28
N ARG A 123 2.70 4.27 -11.42
CA ARG A 123 3.26 3.85 -12.70
C ARG A 123 4.47 4.68 -13.13
N ARG A 124 4.72 5.81 -12.50
CA ARG A 124 5.93 6.61 -12.74
C ARG A 124 7.17 5.94 -12.15
N VAL A 125 6.99 5.01 -11.22
CA VAL A 125 8.10 4.36 -10.50
C VAL A 125 8.71 3.28 -11.39
N PRO A 126 9.99 3.43 -11.76
CA PRO A 126 10.63 2.43 -12.62
C PRO A 126 10.77 1.08 -11.90
N GLY A 127 10.51 0.01 -12.64
CA GLY A 127 10.67 -1.35 -12.12
C GLY A 127 9.57 -1.81 -11.16
N LEU A 128 8.51 -1.03 -10.97
CA LEU A 128 7.40 -1.40 -10.11
C LEU A 128 6.23 -1.90 -10.94
N THR A 129 5.73 -3.09 -10.61
CA THR A 129 4.50 -3.62 -11.21
C THR A 129 3.30 -3.06 -10.44
N VAL A 130 2.31 -2.55 -11.15
CA VAL A 130 1.15 -1.87 -10.56
C VAL A 130 -0.14 -2.49 -11.07
N GLU A 131 -1.07 -2.76 -10.15
CA GLU A 131 -2.42 -3.23 -10.47
C GLU A 131 -3.46 -2.40 -9.74
N ASN A 132 -4.59 -2.17 -10.39
CA ASN A 132 -5.73 -1.51 -9.75
C ASN A 132 -6.88 -2.50 -9.65
N TRP A 133 -7.15 -2.95 -8.42
CA TRP A 133 -8.17 -3.98 -8.16
C TRP A 133 -9.60 -3.42 -8.12
N LEU A 134 -9.76 -2.11 -8.25
CA LEU A 134 -11.07 -1.49 -8.45
C LEU A 134 -11.54 -1.61 -9.90
N LYS A 135 -10.60 -1.77 -10.83
CA LYS A 135 -10.91 -2.00 -12.24
C LYS A 135 -11.01 -3.50 -12.49
N THR A 136 -11.87 -3.88 -13.41
CA THR A 136 -12.05 -5.28 -13.82
C THR A 136 -10.90 -5.79 -14.66
#